data_b24872882093e0be326bca0796798a7d
#
_entry.id   b24872882093e0be326bca0796798a7d
#
_cell.length_a   1.000
_cell.length_b   1.000
_cell.length_c   1.000
_cell.angle_alpha   90.00
_cell.angle_beta   90.00
_cell.angle_gamma   90.00
#
_symmetry.space_group_name_H-M   'P 1'
#
loop_
_entity.id
_entity.type
_entity.pdbx_description
1 polymer ?
#
loop_
_entity_poly.entity_id
_entity_poly.type
_entity_poly.pdbx_seq_one_letter_code
_entity_poly.pdbx_strand_id
1 'polypeptide(L)'
;MINPFTGGLEFRRLNKPAETEEGFSDINADFCPVQSNLSVEEKIKLVKEVGEEIIQEAELKEMFENNIMPICYDGFEPSGRMHIAQGLLRAINVNRLTKAGCVFVFWIADWFAQMNNKMGGDIEKIHIVGRYFVEIWRAAGMDLRNVKFLWCSEEINKHSNDYWQNVINVASKNNIDRIKRCCQIMGRQEGDSLQASQIMYPCMQCTDIFFLKANITSLGMDQRKVNMLAREYSDDVKITHKPIIVSHHMLKSLKGDDKMSKSIPDSAIFMEDSPEEVKRKI
;
A
#
# COMPACT_ATOMS: atom_id res chain seq x y z
N MET A 1 -17.78 15.22 -22.14
CA MET A 1 -17.12 15.14 -20.83
C MET A 1 -15.99 14.15 -20.99
N ILE A 2 -14.75 14.63 -20.90
CA ILE A 2 -13.55 13.80 -21.05
C ILE A 2 -13.42 12.99 -19.75
N ASN A 3 -13.40 11.66 -19.87
CA ASN A 3 -13.14 10.78 -18.73
C ASN A 3 -11.74 11.09 -18.17
N PRO A 4 -11.58 11.61 -16.95
CA PRO A 4 -10.28 12.02 -16.41
C PRO A 4 -9.30 10.86 -16.20
N PHE A 5 -9.76 9.61 -16.38
CA PHE A 5 -8.96 8.41 -16.14
C PHE A 5 -8.45 7.70 -17.41
N THR A 6 -8.59 8.30 -18.60
CA THR A 6 -8.11 7.68 -19.85
C THR A 6 -6.65 7.95 -20.20
N GLY A 7 -5.92 8.73 -19.41
CA GLY A 7 -4.47 8.85 -19.54
C GLY A 7 -3.82 7.54 -19.08
N GLY A 8 -3.39 6.67 -20.01
CA GLY A 8 -2.69 5.45 -19.64
C GLY A 8 -1.41 5.79 -18.87
N LEU A 9 -1.17 5.10 -17.73
CA LEU A 9 0.19 4.88 -17.30
C LEU A 9 0.84 4.05 -18.41
N GLU A 10 1.39 4.73 -19.43
CA GLU A 10 2.39 4.08 -20.24
C GLU A 10 3.53 3.76 -19.29
N PHE A 11 3.74 2.47 -19.04
CA PHE A 11 5.00 2.00 -18.49
C PHE A 11 6.08 2.25 -19.55
N ARG A 12 6.42 3.52 -19.75
CA ARG A 12 7.59 3.87 -20.56
C ARG A 12 8.77 3.23 -19.84
N ARG A 13 9.47 2.35 -20.54
CA ARG A 13 10.80 1.91 -20.14
C ARG A 13 11.62 3.18 -19.87
N LEU A 14 11.71 3.59 -18.63
CA LEU A 14 12.66 4.60 -18.18
C LEU A 14 14.04 3.93 -18.18
N ASN A 15 14.60 3.75 -19.38
CA ASN A 15 16.01 3.46 -19.54
C ASN A 15 16.79 4.76 -19.34
N LYS A 16 16.94 5.20 -18.12
CA LYS A 16 18.08 5.99 -17.64
C LYS A 16 18.28 5.60 -16.18
N PRO A 17 19.48 5.15 -15.78
CA PRO A 17 19.80 5.05 -14.38
C PRO A 17 19.69 6.47 -13.81
N ALA A 18 18.80 6.65 -12.83
CA ALA A 18 18.81 7.83 -11.98
C ALA A 18 20.18 7.85 -11.31
N GLU A 19 20.80 9.01 -11.25
CA GLU A 19 22.03 9.23 -10.49
C GLU A 19 21.76 8.72 -9.06
N THR A 20 22.49 7.68 -8.67
CA THR A 20 22.38 7.06 -7.35
C THR A 20 22.93 8.06 -6.33
N GLU A 21 22.11 8.49 -5.38
CA GLU A 21 22.63 9.02 -4.12
C GLU A 21 23.58 7.97 -3.53
N GLU A 22 24.78 8.39 -3.13
CA GLU A 22 25.86 7.50 -2.69
C GLU A 22 25.35 6.45 -1.70
N GLY A 23 25.40 5.18 -2.08
CA GLY A 23 25.23 4.03 -1.19
C GLY A 23 23.98 3.18 -1.33
N PHE A 24 22.97 3.54 -2.14
CA PHE A 24 21.79 2.72 -2.35
C PHE A 24 21.60 2.35 -3.83
N SER A 25 21.28 1.07 -4.09
CA SER A 25 20.87 0.62 -5.41
C SER A 25 19.52 1.25 -5.83
N ASP A 26 19.26 1.33 -7.14
CA ASP A 26 17.94 1.68 -7.64
C ASP A 26 16.89 0.72 -7.04
N ILE A 27 15.90 1.27 -6.33
CA ILE A 27 14.86 0.49 -5.67
C ILE A 27 14.03 -0.35 -6.63
N ASN A 28 14.04 -0.03 -7.93
CA ASN A 28 13.34 -0.73 -8.99
C ASN A 28 14.27 -1.50 -9.94
N ALA A 29 15.53 -1.72 -9.58
CA ALA A 29 16.51 -2.41 -10.44
C ALA A 29 16.03 -3.81 -10.87
N ASP A 30 15.30 -4.51 -10.02
CA ASP A 30 14.79 -5.87 -10.27
C ASP A 30 13.44 -5.88 -11.02
N PHE A 31 12.82 -4.73 -11.28
CA PHE A 31 11.52 -4.66 -11.93
C PHE A 31 11.58 -5.09 -13.39
N CYS A 32 11.12 -6.30 -13.67
CA CYS A 32 11.04 -6.91 -14.99
C CYS A 32 9.75 -7.76 -15.07
N PRO A 33 8.58 -7.13 -15.29
CA PRO A 33 7.29 -7.80 -15.11
C PRO A 33 7.12 -9.03 -16.00
N VAL A 34 6.68 -10.11 -15.39
CA VAL A 34 6.45 -11.41 -16.01
C VAL A 34 4.98 -11.79 -15.89
N GLN A 35 4.39 -12.24 -16.97
CA GLN A 35 3.01 -12.74 -16.97
C GLN A 35 2.91 -14.09 -16.27
N SER A 36 1.79 -14.32 -15.60
CA SER A 36 1.48 -15.62 -14.98
C SER A 36 0.81 -16.54 -15.98
N ASN A 37 1.30 -17.79 -16.07
CA ASN A 37 0.72 -18.85 -16.87
C ASN A 37 -0.32 -19.69 -16.12
N LEU A 38 -0.70 -19.29 -14.91
CA LEU A 38 -1.70 -19.98 -14.10
C LEU A 38 -3.11 -19.77 -14.70
N SER A 39 -3.98 -20.76 -14.50
CA SER A 39 -5.41 -20.60 -14.81
C SER A 39 -6.05 -19.51 -13.93
N VAL A 40 -7.20 -19.01 -14.36
CA VAL A 40 -7.96 -17.99 -13.62
C VAL A 40 -8.31 -18.49 -12.21
N GLU A 41 -8.68 -19.77 -12.08
CA GLU A 41 -9.02 -20.42 -10.81
C GLU A 41 -7.81 -20.49 -9.87
N GLU A 42 -6.64 -20.81 -10.38
CA GLU A 42 -5.40 -20.85 -9.59
C GLU A 42 -5.00 -19.44 -9.14
N LYS A 43 -5.16 -18.43 -9.98
CA LYS A 43 -4.92 -17.02 -9.63
C LYS A 43 -5.85 -16.57 -8.51
N ILE A 44 -7.16 -16.84 -8.63
CA ILE A 44 -8.15 -16.53 -7.60
C ILE A 44 -7.79 -17.22 -6.28
N LYS A 45 -7.39 -18.48 -6.31
CA LYS A 45 -6.96 -19.21 -5.11
C LYS A 45 -5.82 -18.51 -4.39
N LEU A 46 -4.80 -18.05 -5.12
CA LEU A 46 -3.67 -17.33 -4.54
C LEU A 46 -4.10 -16.01 -3.88
N VAL A 47 -5.01 -15.26 -4.50
CA VAL A 47 -5.57 -14.03 -3.90
C VAL A 47 -6.33 -14.34 -2.62
N LYS A 48 -7.13 -15.41 -2.61
CA LYS A 48 -7.90 -15.85 -1.43
C LYS A 48 -7.01 -16.30 -0.27
N GLU A 49 -5.82 -16.82 -0.53
CA GLU A 49 -4.85 -17.15 0.51
C GLU A 49 -4.22 -15.92 1.18
N VAL A 50 -4.33 -14.74 0.58
CA VAL A 50 -3.85 -13.47 1.15
C VAL A 50 -4.93 -12.80 2.00
N GLY A 51 -6.18 -12.86 1.54
CA GLY A 51 -7.29 -12.10 2.14
C GLY A 51 -7.91 -12.78 3.35
N GLU A 52 -8.00 -12.04 4.46
CA GLU A 52 -8.92 -12.35 5.55
C GLU A 52 -10.37 -11.99 5.16
N GLU A 53 -10.51 -10.85 4.46
CA GLU A 53 -11.76 -10.39 3.86
C GLU A 53 -11.50 -10.01 2.40
N ILE A 54 -12.37 -10.45 1.50
CA ILE A 54 -12.37 -10.01 0.09
C ILE A 54 -13.74 -9.43 -0.22
N ILE A 55 -13.77 -8.13 -0.54
CA ILE A 55 -15.00 -7.46 -0.95
C ILE A 55 -15.10 -7.55 -2.47
N GLN A 56 -16.23 -8.10 -2.95
CA GLN A 56 -16.51 -8.38 -4.36
C GLN A 56 -15.62 -9.48 -4.93
N GLU A 57 -15.49 -10.58 -4.19
CA GLU A 57 -14.74 -11.77 -4.64
C GLU A 57 -15.19 -12.26 -6.03
N ALA A 58 -16.48 -12.16 -6.34
CA ALA A 58 -17.02 -12.56 -7.64
C ALA A 58 -16.42 -11.77 -8.82
N GLU A 59 -15.99 -10.52 -8.59
CA GLU A 59 -15.36 -9.67 -9.60
C GLU A 59 -13.92 -10.12 -9.93
N LEU A 60 -13.27 -10.93 -9.08
CA LEU A 60 -11.91 -11.44 -9.33
C LEU A 60 -11.82 -12.24 -10.64
N LYS A 61 -12.85 -13.04 -10.95
CA LYS A 61 -12.87 -13.85 -12.16
C LYS A 61 -12.85 -12.95 -13.40
N GLU A 62 -13.81 -12.04 -13.48
CA GLU A 62 -13.89 -11.08 -14.60
C GLU A 62 -12.61 -10.24 -14.73
N MET A 63 -12.07 -9.80 -13.59
CA MET A 63 -10.83 -9.03 -13.59
C MET A 63 -9.66 -9.82 -14.21
N PHE A 64 -9.45 -11.09 -13.83
CA PHE A 64 -8.36 -11.90 -14.36
C PHE A 64 -8.61 -12.37 -15.79
N GLU A 65 -9.86 -12.52 -16.23
CA GLU A 65 -10.20 -12.80 -17.62
C GLU A 65 -9.91 -11.62 -18.54
N ASN A 66 -10.12 -10.39 -18.05
CA ASN A 66 -9.98 -9.16 -18.83
C ASN A 66 -8.61 -8.46 -18.68
N ASN A 67 -7.84 -8.79 -17.65
CA ASN A 67 -6.56 -8.16 -17.37
C ASN A 67 -5.45 -9.19 -17.25
N ILE A 68 -4.46 -9.05 -18.12
CA ILE A 68 -3.29 -9.95 -18.13
C ILE A 68 -2.41 -9.69 -16.90
N MET A 69 -2.26 -8.43 -16.51
CA MET A 69 -1.40 -7.98 -15.40
C MET A 69 -2.12 -6.89 -14.58
N PRO A 70 -3.10 -7.28 -13.74
CA PRO A 70 -3.82 -6.32 -12.91
C PRO A 70 -2.90 -5.65 -11.89
N ILE A 71 -3.16 -4.38 -11.60
CA ILE A 71 -2.40 -3.61 -10.61
C ILE A 71 -2.96 -3.91 -9.22
N CYS A 72 -2.07 -4.36 -8.34
CA CYS A 72 -2.33 -4.51 -6.91
C CYS A 72 -1.59 -3.42 -6.15
N TYR A 73 -2.26 -2.72 -5.26
CA TYR A 73 -1.74 -1.58 -4.51
C TYR A 73 -1.66 -1.86 -3.02
N ASP A 74 -0.54 -1.49 -2.42
CA ASP A 74 -0.38 -1.34 -0.98
C ASP A 74 0.45 -0.08 -0.67
N GLY A 75 0.03 0.68 0.33
CA GLY A 75 0.76 1.85 0.82
C GLY A 75 1.39 1.58 2.18
N PHE A 76 2.59 2.08 2.39
CA PHE A 76 3.22 2.02 3.70
C PHE A 76 3.92 3.32 4.08
N GLU A 77 3.78 3.71 5.34
CA GLU A 77 4.55 4.80 5.94
C GLU A 77 5.91 4.28 6.39
N PRO A 78 7.03 4.77 5.81
CA PRO A 78 8.35 4.46 6.34
C PRO A 78 8.48 4.99 7.78
N SER A 79 8.64 4.09 8.74
CA SER A 79 8.71 4.50 10.14
C SER A 79 9.41 3.46 11.00
N GLY A 80 10.55 3.83 11.60
CA GLY A 80 11.26 3.02 12.56
C GLY A 80 11.69 1.64 12.04
N ARG A 81 11.69 0.67 12.95
CA ARG A 81 12.10 -0.73 12.67
C ARG A 81 10.98 -1.50 11.96
N MET A 82 11.35 -2.53 11.19
CA MET A 82 10.39 -3.42 10.55
C MET A 82 10.15 -4.68 11.40
N HIS A 83 8.91 -4.94 11.80
CA HIS A 83 8.55 -6.20 12.46
C HIS A 83 8.18 -7.29 11.44
N ILE A 84 8.20 -8.56 11.88
CA ILE A 84 8.01 -9.73 11.00
C ILE A 84 6.70 -9.72 10.20
N ALA A 85 5.63 -9.11 10.71
CA ALA A 85 4.39 -8.97 9.94
C ALA A 85 4.59 -8.05 8.71
N GLN A 86 5.36 -6.98 8.87
CA GLN A 86 5.69 -6.08 7.76
C GLN A 86 6.77 -6.65 6.83
N GLY A 87 7.71 -7.43 7.37
CA GLY A 87 8.78 -8.06 6.61
C GLY A 87 8.33 -9.37 5.96
N LEU A 88 8.26 -10.44 6.74
CA LEU A 88 8.05 -11.80 6.22
C LEU A 88 6.63 -12.04 5.70
N LEU A 89 5.59 -11.73 6.49
CA LEU A 89 4.22 -11.98 6.06
C LEU A 89 3.88 -11.17 4.81
N ARG A 90 4.32 -9.92 4.73
CA ARG A 90 4.10 -9.09 3.54
C ARG A 90 4.83 -9.64 2.33
N ALA A 91 6.09 -10.10 2.47
CA ALA A 91 6.83 -10.74 1.37
C ALA A 91 6.10 -11.99 0.85
N ILE A 92 5.57 -12.84 1.74
CA ILE A 92 4.78 -14.02 1.37
C ILE A 92 3.51 -13.61 0.59
N ASN A 93 2.77 -12.63 1.08
CA ASN A 93 1.53 -12.17 0.45
C ASN A 93 1.80 -11.54 -0.92
N VAL A 94 2.82 -10.70 -1.03
CA VAL A 94 3.23 -10.10 -2.31
C VAL A 94 3.63 -11.17 -3.31
N ASN A 95 4.43 -12.17 -2.90
CA ASN A 95 4.82 -13.29 -3.76
C ASN A 95 3.60 -14.09 -4.27
N ARG A 96 2.54 -14.24 -3.47
CA ARG A 96 1.28 -14.86 -3.92
C ARG A 96 0.57 -14.02 -4.99
N LEU A 97 0.45 -12.72 -4.75
CA LEU A 97 -0.24 -11.81 -5.67
C LEU A 97 0.52 -11.64 -6.99
N THR A 98 1.85 -11.52 -6.94
CA THR A 98 2.67 -11.45 -8.16
C THR A 98 2.67 -12.77 -8.93
N LYS A 99 2.68 -13.92 -8.24
CA LYS A 99 2.50 -15.24 -8.85
C LYS A 99 1.12 -15.39 -9.50
N ALA A 100 0.08 -14.79 -8.94
CA ALA A 100 -1.24 -14.71 -9.56
C ALA A 100 -1.27 -13.83 -10.81
N GLY A 101 -0.20 -13.11 -11.13
CA GLY A 101 -0.05 -12.29 -12.32
C GLY A 101 -0.25 -10.79 -12.08
N CYS A 102 -0.38 -10.35 -10.83
CA CYS A 102 -0.48 -8.93 -10.53
C CYS A 102 0.89 -8.24 -10.68
N VAL A 103 0.84 -6.98 -11.13
CA VAL A 103 1.91 -6.03 -10.85
C VAL A 103 1.61 -5.41 -9.50
N PHE A 104 2.50 -5.63 -8.54
CA PHE A 104 2.34 -5.10 -7.20
C PHE A 104 3.02 -3.74 -7.08
N VAL A 105 2.24 -2.71 -6.77
CA VAL A 105 2.73 -1.35 -6.59
C VAL A 105 2.78 -1.03 -5.11
N PHE A 106 4.00 -0.85 -4.59
CA PHE A 106 4.22 -0.26 -3.29
C PHE A 106 4.25 1.27 -3.41
N TRP A 107 3.30 1.91 -2.75
CA TRP A 107 3.28 3.36 -2.56
C TRP A 107 4.07 3.69 -1.29
N ILE A 108 5.30 4.18 -1.47
CA ILE A 108 6.14 4.61 -0.35
C ILE A 108 5.61 5.95 0.12
N ALA A 109 4.80 5.91 1.16
CA ALA A 109 3.96 7.00 1.64
C ALA A 109 4.77 7.97 2.53
N ASP A 110 5.79 8.61 1.97
CA ASP A 110 6.71 9.51 2.66
C ASP A 110 6.01 10.79 3.16
N TRP A 111 5.19 11.43 2.32
CA TRP A 111 4.39 12.58 2.77
C TRP A 111 3.32 12.18 3.80
N PHE A 112 2.75 11.00 3.67
CA PHE A 112 1.81 10.49 4.68
C PHE A 112 2.50 10.22 6.01
N ALA A 113 3.71 9.68 5.99
CA ALA A 113 4.55 9.51 7.17
C ALA A 113 4.84 10.87 7.83
N GLN A 114 5.13 11.90 7.03
CA GLN A 114 5.33 13.27 7.51
C GLN A 114 4.04 13.85 8.13
N MET A 115 2.89 13.74 7.45
CA MET A 115 1.58 14.18 7.95
C MET A 115 1.19 13.49 9.26
N ASN A 116 1.61 12.25 9.45
CA ASN A 116 1.37 11.47 10.66
C ASN A 116 2.51 11.57 11.69
N ASN A 117 3.42 12.55 11.49
CA ASN A 117 4.55 12.85 12.36
C ASN A 117 5.45 11.64 12.67
N LYS A 118 5.59 10.70 11.71
CA LYS A 118 6.57 9.62 11.83
C LYS A 118 7.98 10.18 11.75
N MET A 119 8.91 9.55 12.46
CA MET A 119 10.32 9.99 12.51
C MET A 119 10.50 11.49 12.87
N GLY A 120 9.52 12.09 13.59
CA GLY A 120 9.50 13.52 13.90
C GLY A 120 9.19 14.41 12.69
N GLY A 121 8.62 13.88 11.61
CA GLY A 121 8.33 14.60 10.38
C GLY A 121 9.56 14.88 9.50
N ASP A 122 10.71 14.30 9.83
CA ASP A 122 11.97 14.45 9.11
C ASP A 122 11.96 13.63 7.82
N ILE A 123 11.82 14.29 6.68
CA ILE A 123 11.65 13.63 5.37
C ILE A 123 12.89 12.84 4.95
N GLU A 124 14.10 13.30 5.30
CA GLU A 124 15.33 12.60 4.95
C GLU A 124 15.44 11.28 5.70
N LYS A 125 15.11 11.26 7.00
CA LYS A 125 15.03 10.02 7.77
C LYS A 125 13.94 9.07 7.25
N ILE A 126 12.79 9.61 6.84
CA ILE A 126 11.71 8.85 6.23
C ILE A 126 12.18 8.16 4.96
N HIS A 127 12.93 8.87 4.10
CA HIS A 127 13.51 8.30 2.88
C HIS A 127 14.53 7.19 3.17
N ILE A 128 15.44 7.40 4.13
CA ILE A 128 16.40 6.36 4.55
C ILE A 128 15.67 5.09 5.01
N VAL A 129 14.64 5.24 5.85
CA VAL A 129 13.85 4.11 6.35
C VAL A 129 13.07 3.44 5.22
N GLY A 130 12.55 4.20 4.26
CA GLY A 130 11.85 3.64 3.09
C GLY A 130 12.77 2.74 2.25
N ARG A 131 14.00 3.20 1.94
CA ARG A 131 15.02 2.42 1.23
C ARG A 131 15.42 1.17 2.03
N TYR A 132 15.64 1.31 3.33
CA TYR A 132 15.93 0.20 4.22
C TYR A 132 14.84 -0.89 4.18
N PHE A 133 13.56 -0.51 4.12
CA PHE A 133 12.45 -1.47 4.01
C PHE A 133 12.50 -2.26 2.70
N VAL A 134 12.83 -1.62 1.59
CA VAL A 134 13.00 -2.31 0.31
C VAL A 134 14.11 -3.36 0.38
N GLU A 135 15.25 -3.01 0.99
CA GLU A 135 16.38 -3.96 1.17
C GLU A 135 16.00 -5.14 2.07
N ILE A 136 15.23 -4.90 3.14
CA ILE A 136 14.72 -6.00 3.98
C ILE A 136 13.83 -6.95 3.17
N TRP A 137 12.91 -6.44 2.35
CA TRP A 137 12.03 -7.30 1.53
C TRP A 137 12.82 -8.08 0.49
N ARG A 138 13.83 -7.49 -0.13
CA ARG A 138 14.75 -8.18 -1.03
C ARG A 138 15.45 -9.33 -0.29
N ALA A 139 16.02 -9.07 0.88
CA ALA A 139 16.69 -10.07 1.70
C ALA A 139 15.71 -11.14 2.24
N ALA A 140 14.45 -10.79 2.49
CA ALA A 140 13.42 -11.73 2.93
C ALA A 140 12.88 -12.64 1.80
N GLY A 141 13.38 -12.50 0.57
CA GLY A 141 12.98 -13.33 -0.57
C GLY A 141 11.69 -12.89 -1.25
N MET A 142 11.35 -11.60 -1.19
CA MET A 142 10.29 -11.05 -2.05
C MET A 142 10.77 -11.06 -3.50
N ASP A 143 9.98 -11.67 -4.39
CA ASP A 143 10.25 -11.65 -5.83
C ASP A 143 9.89 -10.28 -6.41
N LEU A 144 10.89 -9.44 -6.63
CA LEU A 144 10.72 -8.05 -7.04
C LEU A 144 10.45 -7.87 -8.53
N ARG A 145 10.45 -8.93 -9.36
CA ARG A 145 10.24 -8.79 -10.81
C ARG A 145 8.91 -8.13 -11.16
N ASN A 146 7.84 -8.45 -10.43
CA ASN A 146 6.53 -7.85 -10.61
C ASN A 146 6.20 -6.80 -9.53
N VAL A 147 7.20 -6.28 -8.82
CA VAL A 147 7.02 -5.28 -7.75
C VAL A 147 7.59 -3.95 -8.17
N LYS A 148 6.77 -2.91 -8.12
CA LYS A 148 7.15 -1.52 -8.42
C LYS A 148 7.07 -0.68 -7.15
N PHE A 149 8.15 -0.01 -6.81
CA PHE A 149 8.20 0.95 -5.72
C PHE A 149 8.07 2.37 -6.27
N LEU A 150 7.16 3.15 -5.71
CA LEU A 150 6.91 4.53 -6.10
C LEU A 150 6.92 5.44 -4.87
N TRP A 151 7.76 6.45 -4.87
CA TRP A 151 7.74 7.48 -3.84
C TRP A 151 6.53 8.40 -4.05
N CYS A 152 5.69 8.51 -3.02
CA CYS A 152 4.48 9.33 -3.04
C CYS A 152 4.79 10.78 -3.42
N SER A 153 5.78 11.40 -2.78
CA SER A 153 6.17 12.78 -3.05
C SER A 153 6.62 12.99 -4.50
N GLU A 154 7.41 12.06 -5.05
CA GLU A 154 7.92 12.17 -6.42
C GLU A 154 6.80 12.07 -7.46
N GLU A 155 5.93 11.05 -7.32
CA GLU A 155 4.85 10.81 -8.28
C GLU A 155 3.78 11.91 -8.21
N ILE A 156 3.44 12.39 -7.01
CA ILE A 156 2.52 13.52 -6.85
C ILE A 156 3.11 14.78 -7.47
N ASN A 157 4.39 15.08 -7.27
CA ASN A 157 5.04 16.25 -7.88
C ASN A 157 5.05 16.18 -9.41
N LYS A 158 5.30 15.00 -9.98
CA LYS A 158 5.28 14.79 -11.45
C LYS A 158 3.89 15.01 -12.06
N HIS A 159 2.84 14.72 -11.31
CA HIS A 159 1.44 14.73 -11.76
C HIS A 159 0.55 15.58 -10.85
N SER A 160 1.08 16.68 -10.33
CA SER A 160 0.46 17.46 -9.26
C SER A 160 -0.95 17.96 -9.58
N ASN A 161 -1.18 18.47 -10.79
CA ASN A 161 -2.49 18.94 -11.19
C ASN A 161 -3.55 17.83 -11.11
N ASP A 162 -3.25 16.68 -11.71
CA ASP A 162 -4.21 15.57 -11.80
C ASP A 162 -4.45 14.95 -10.41
N TYR A 163 -3.38 14.82 -9.62
CA TYR A 163 -3.49 14.27 -8.28
C TYR A 163 -4.35 15.16 -7.37
N TRP A 164 -4.03 16.46 -7.30
CA TRP A 164 -4.75 17.38 -6.41
C TRP A 164 -6.19 17.63 -6.85
N GLN A 165 -6.48 17.64 -8.16
CA GLN A 165 -7.88 17.68 -8.63
C GLN A 165 -8.68 16.46 -8.14
N ASN A 166 -8.07 15.27 -8.12
CA ASN A 166 -8.72 14.08 -7.59
C ASN A 166 -8.89 14.15 -6.07
N VAL A 167 -7.90 14.64 -5.32
CA VAL A 167 -8.03 14.86 -3.86
C VAL A 167 -9.18 15.82 -3.55
N ILE A 168 -9.28 16.94 -4.27
CA ILE A 168 -10.37 17.91 -4.12
C ILE A 168 -11.72 17.27 -4.46
N ASN A 169 -11.79 16.46 -5.51
CA ASN A 169 -13.01 15.74 -5.89
C ASN A 169 -13.46 14.77 -4.80
N VAL A 170 -12.55 13.95 -4.26
CA VAL A 170 -12.86 13.05 -3.14
C VAL A 170 -13.34 13.85 -1.93
N ALA A 171 -12.63 14.92 -1.56
CA ALA A 171 -12.98 15.75 -0.41
C ALA A 171 -14.35 16.43 -0.58
N SER A 172 -14.67 16.91 -1.77
CA SER A 172 -15.95 17.61 -2.07
C SER A 172 -17.18 16.68 -2.03
N LYS A 173 -16.99 15.37 -2.18
CA LYS A 173 -18.05 14.35 -2.10
C LYS A 173 -18.30 13.83 -0.69
N ASN A 174 -17.43 14.18 0.26
CA ASN A 174 -17.49 13.65 1.61
C ASN A 174 -17.62 14.77 2.64
N ASN A 175 -18.46 14.57 3.64
CA ASN A 175 -18.51 15.47 4.79
C ASN A 175 -17.38 15.18 5.78
N ILE A 176 -17.10 16.17 6.64
CA ILE A 176 -16.00 16.09 7.61
C ILE A 176 -16.14 14.90 8.58
N ASP A 177 -17.35 14.52 8.97
CA ASP A 177 -17.57 13.43 9.89
C ASP A 177 -17.27 12.07 9.25
N ARG A 178 -17.59 11.90 7.94
CA ARG A 178 -17.20 10.70 7.19
C ARG A 178 -15.68 10.56 7.11
N ILE A 179 -14.97 11.66 6.85
CA ILE A 179 -13.50 11.68 6.79
C ILE A 179 -12.90 11.44 8.17
N LYS A 180 -13.41 12.06 9.24
CA LYS A 180 -12.94 11.80 10.61
C LYS A 180 -13.03 10.32 11.00
N ARG A 181 -14.13 9.63 10.64
CA ARG A 181 -14.22 8.18 10.87
C ARG A 181 -13.16 7.38 10.12
N CYS A 182 -12.70 7.86 8.96
CA CYS A 182 -11.60 7.24 8.24
C CYS A 182 -10.23 7.47 8.91
N CYS A 183 -10.05 8.50 9.73
CA CYS A 183 -8.78 8.78 10.40
C CYS A 183 -8.33 7.64 11.36
N GLN A 184 -9.22 6.70 11.68
CA GLN A 184 -8.86 5.49 12.43
C GLN A 184 -7.80 4.63 11.72
N ILE A 185 -7.66 4.75 10.39
CA ILE A 185 -6.59 4.09 9.61
C ILE A 185 -5.18 4.48 10.08
N MET A 186 -5.02 5.66 10.67
CA MET A 186 -3.77 6.15 11.26
C MET A 186 -3.57 5.74 12.72
N GLY A 187 -4.46 4.89 13.27
CA GLY A 187 -4.47 4.50 14.69
C GLY A 187 -5.10 5.53 15.63
N ARG A 188 -5.90 6.47 15.09
CA ARG A 188 -6.63 7.46 15.88
C ARG A 188 -7.96 6.91 16.38
N GLN A 189 -8.35 7.32 17.59
CA GLN A 189 -9.64 6.99 18.17
C GLN A 189 -10.69 8.07 17.86
N GLU A 190 -11.96 7.70 17.95
CA GLU A 190 -13.04 8.67 17.86
C GLU A 190 -12.97 9.62 19.07
N GLY A 191 -12.95 10.93 18.80
CA GLY A 191 -12.76 11.97 19.84
C GLY A 191 -11.34 12.50 19.98
N ASP A 192 -10.34 11.86 19.35
CA ASP A 192 -8.98 12.39 19.33
C ASP A 192 -8.91 13.77 18.66
N SER A 193 -8.04 14.63 19.18
CA SER A 193 -7.70 15.89 18.49
C SER A 193 -6.85 15.58 17.25
N LEU A 194 -7.35 15.95 16.09
CA LEU A 194 -6.71 15.71 14.80
C LEU A 194 -6.05 16.98 14.28
N GLN A 195 -4.84 16.83 13.75
CA GLN A 195 -4.19 17.89 12.99
C GLN A 195 -4.85 18.03 11.62
N ALA A 196 -4.79 19.22 11.00
CA ALA A 196 -5.37 19.46 9.68
C ALA A 196 -4.83 18.50 8.61
N SER A 197 -3.53 18.17 8.66
CA SER A 197 -2.91 17.18 7.77
C SER A 197 -3.56 15.80 7.88
N GLN A 198 -3.97 15.40 9.08
CA GLN A 198 -4.62 14.11 9.32
C GLN A 198 -6.04 14.02 8.77
N ILE A 199 -6.72 15.17 8.58
CA ILE A 199 -8.01 15.24 7.86
C ILE A 199 -7.81 15.07 6.36
N MET A 200 -6.71 15.56 5.79
CA MET A 200 -6.39 15.38 4.36
C MET A 200 -6.02 13.93 4.04
N TYR A 201 -5.41 13.22 4.97
CA TYR A 201 -4.85 11.89 4.81
C TYR A 201 -5.83 10.88 4.18
N PRO A 202 -7.06 10.65 4.68
CA PRO A 202 -7.99 9.71 4.06
C PRO A 202 -8.42 10.11 2.63
N CYS A 203 -8.51 11.40 2.32
CA CYS A 203 -8.83 11.88 0.98
C CYS A 203 -7.69 11.56 0.00
N MET A 204 -6.45 11.76 0.42
CA MET A 204 -5.27 11.44 -0.37
C MET A 204 -5.15 9.92 -0.56
N GLN A 205 -5.29 9.11 0.50
CA GLN A 205 -5.21 7.65 0.38
C GLN A 205 -6.33 7.06 -0.49
N CYS A 206 -7.54 7.62 -0.44
CA CYS A 206 -8.59 7.26 -1.37
C CYS A 206 -8.18 7.61 -2.82
N THR A 207 -7.60 8.79 -3.02
CA THR A 207 -7.11 9.23 -4.34
C THR A 207 -6.02 8.32 -4.88
N ASP A 208 -5.08 7.85 -4.06
CA ASP A 208 -3.98 6.98 -4.47
C ASP A 208 -4.47 5.75 -5.23
N ILE A 209 -5.57 5.14 -4.78
CA ILE A 209 -6.17 3.97 -5.41
C ILE A 209 -6.52 4.24 -6.88
N PHE A 210 -7.12 5.39 -7.15
CA PHE A 210 -7.53 5.79 -8.50
C PHE A 210 -6.35 6.34 -9.31
N PHE A 211 -5.48 7.09 -8.69
CA PHE A 211 -4.27 7.64 -9.28
C PHE A 211 -3.36 6.53 -9.81
N LEU A 212 -3.17 5.49 -9.01
CA LEU A 212 -2.40 4.29 -9.37
C LEU A 212 -3.18 3.31 -10.26
N LYS A 213 -4.46 3.57 -10.53
CA LYS A 213 -5.35 2.67 -11.29
C LYS A 213 -5.39 1.25 -10.72
N ALA A 214 -5.39 1.15 -9.41
CA ALA A 214 -5.39 -0.12 -8.73
C ALA A 214 -6.66 -0.94 -9.01
N ASN A 215 -6.48 -2.16 -9.51
CA ASN A 215 -7.56 -3.14 -9.66
C ASN A 215 -7.85 -3.81 -8.32
N ILE A 216 -6.81 -4.01 -7.52
CA ILE A 216 -6.86 -4.62 -6.18
C ILE A 216 -6.20 -3.68 -5.19
N THR A 217 -6.84 -3.45 -4.04
CA THR A 217 -6.16 -2.89 -2.86
C THR A 217 -5.82 -4.05 -1.92
N SER A 218 -4.53 -4.22 -1.59
CA SER A 218 -4.07 -5.25 -0.65
C SER A 218 -3.49 -4.60 0.60
N LEU A 219 -4.38 -4.13 1.45
CA LEU A 219 -4.06 -3.40 2.69
C LEU A 219 -4.45 -4.23 3.92
N GLY A 220 -3.95 -3.86 5.09
CA GLY A 220 -4.38 -4.49 6.35
C GLY A 220 -5.86 -4.22 6.67
N MET A 221 -6.47 -5.08 7.50
CA MET A 221 -7.85 -4.90 7.97
C MET A 221 -8.10 -3.54 8.61
N ASP A 222 -7.08 -2.94 9.23
CA ASP A 222 -7.17 -1.61 9.83
C ASP A 222 -7.38 -0.49 8.80
N GLN A 223 -7.12 -0.74 7.51
CA GLN A 223 -7.33 0.20 6.40
C GLN A 223 -8.72 0.08 5.74
N ARG A 224 -9.57 -0.80 6.22
CA ARG A 224 -10.89 -1.11 5.63
C ARG A 224 -11.75 0.12 5.39
N LYS A 225 -11.70 1.11 6.30
CA LYS A 225 -12.57 2.31 6.21
C LYS A 225 -12.26 3.18 4.98
N VAL A 226 -10.98 3.34 4.62
CA VAL A 226 -10.62 4.09 3.42
C VAL A 226 -10.85 3.28 2.15
N ASN A 227 -10.69 1.95 2.19
CA ASN A 227 -11.04 1.09 1.07
C ASN A 227 -12.54 1.17 0.75
N MET A 228 -13.39 1.20 1.78
CA MET A 228 -14.84 1.40 1.58
C MET A 228 -15.15 2.81 1.07
N LEU A 229 -14.43 3.84 1.56
CA LEU A 229 -14.55 5.20 1.02
C LEU A 229 -14.28 5.24 -0.49
N ALA A 230 -13.26 4.50 -0.96
CA ALA A 230 -12.94 4.43 -2.38
C ALA A 230 -14.07 3.76 -3.19
N ARG A 231 -14.70 2.72 -2.67
CA ARG A 231 -15.85 2.08 -3.35
C ARG A 231 -17.08 2.98 -3.36
N GLU A 232 -17.38 3.68 -2.26
CA GLU A 232 -18.45 4.68 -2.18
C GLU A 232 -18.20 5.82 -3.19
N TYR A 233 -16.97 6.35 -3.23
CA TYR A 233 -16.57 7.37 -4.20
C TYR A 233 -16.71 6.89 -5.65
N SER A 234 -16.40 5.61 -5.93
CA SER A 234 -16.60 5.05 -7.28
C SER A 234 -18.05 5.13 -7.73
N ASP A 235 -19.02 4.94 -6.81
CA ASP A 235 -20.45 5.10 -7.10
C ASP A 235 -20.80 6.54 -7.42
N ASP A 236 -20.30 7.48 -6.62
CA ASP A 236 -20.57 8.93 -6.79
C ASP A 236 -20.07 9.47 -8.12
N VAL A 237 -18.96 8.93 -8.64
CA VAL A 237 -18.36 9.35 -9.91
C VAL A 237 -18.64 8.37 -11.06
N LYS A 238 -19.47 7.35 -10.82
CA LYS A 238 -19.93 6.36 -11.82
C LYS A 238 -18.80 5.57 -12.48
N ILE A 239 -17.79 5.18 -11.69
CA ILE A 239 -16.77 4.23 -12.14
C ILE A 239 -17.37 2.82 -12.13
N THR A 240 -17.34 2.15 -13.28
CA THR A 240 -17.92 0.81 -13.45
C THR A 240 -17.05 -0.28 -12.83
N HIS A 241 -15.74 -0.21 -13.00
CA HIS A 241 -14.80 -1.18 -12.44
C HIS A 241 -14.19 -0.62 -11.15
N LYS A 242 -14.83 -0.97 -10.02
CA LYS A 242 -14.38 -0.55 -8.70
C LYS A 242 -13.17 -1.39 -8.25
N PRO A 243 -12.28 -0.84 -7.39
CA PRO A 243 -11.21 -1.64 -6.83
C PRO A 243 -11.76 -2.81 -6.00
N ILE A 244 -11.23 -4.00 -6.22
CA ILE A 244 -11.48 -5.18 -5.39
C ILE A 244 -10.65 -5.01 -4.11
N ILE A 245 -11.27 -5.23 -2.96
CA ILE A 245 -10.60 -5.03 -1.68
C ILE A 245 -10.19 -6.39 -1.14
N VAL A 246 -8.89 -6.57 -0.95
CA VAL A 246 -8.29 -7.74 -0.30
C VAL A 246 -7.66 -7.27 1.00
N SER A 247 -8.37 -7.41 2.10
CA SER A 247 -7.85 -7.07 3.42
C SER A 247 -7.04 -8.24 3.96
N HIS A 248 -5.73 -8.07 4.11
CA HIS A 248 -4.87 -9.16 4.57
C HIS A 248 -4.86 -9.29 6.10
N HIS A 249 -4.52 -10.51 6.55
CA HIS A 249 -4.38 -10.84 7.96
C HIS A 249 -3.38 -9.93 8.68
N MET A 250 -3.72 -9.62 9.93
CA MET A 250 -2.84 -8.94 10.86
C MET A 250 -2.24 -9.96 11.84
N LEU A 251 -0.92 -9.97 12.03
CA LEU A 251 -0.31 -10.79 13.09
C LEU A 251 -0.59 -10.16 14.45
N LYS A 252 -1.07 -11.00 15.36
CA LYS A 252 -1.29 -10.61 16.75
C LYS A 252 0.02 -10.23 17.43
N SER A 253 -0.06 -9.30 18.36
CA SER A 253 1.02 -8.96 19.27
C SER A 253 1.43 -10.17 20.14
N LEU A 254 2.70 -10.26 20.47
CA LEU A 254 3.19 -11.26 21.44
C LEU A 254 2.57 -11.10 22.84
N LYS A 255 2.01 -9.93 23.12
CA LYS A 255 1.31 -9.62 24.40
C LYS A 255 -0.21 -9.82 24.34
N GLY A 256 -0.73 -10.35 23.24
CA GLY A 256 -2.15 -10.66 23.06
C GLY A 256 -3.01 -9.51 22.51
N ASP A 257 -2.42 -8.34 22.22
CA ASP A 257 -3.11 -7.25 21.55
C ASP A 257 -3.44 -7.62 20.09
N ASP A 258 -4.38 -6.91 19.47
CA ASP A 258 -4.89 -7.22 18.14
C ASP A 258 -3.81 -7.21 17.04
N LYS A 259 -2.76 -6.39 17.18
CA LYS A 259 -1.66 -6.33 16.22
C LYS A 259 -0.30 -6.03 16.85
N MET A 260 0.77 -6.48 16.20
CA MET A 260 2.13 -6.06 16.54
C MET A 260 2.28 -4.55 16.41
N SER A 261 2.93 -3.91 17.38
CA SER A 261 3.13 -2.46 17.42
C SER A 261 4.58 -2.11 17.75
N LYS A 262 5.15 -1.17 17.00
CA LYS A 262 6.50 -0.65 17.24
C LYS A 262 6.62 0.18 18.52
N SER A 263 5.50 0.75 18.97
CA SER A 263 5.44 1.64 20.13
C SER A 263 5.25 0.91 21.46
N ILE A 264 4.89 -0.38 21.42
CA ILE A 264 4.69 -1.20 22.63
C ILE A 264 5.91 -2.11 22.80
N PRO A 265 6.71 -1.93 23.87
CA PRO A 265 7.88 -2.78 24.12
C PRO A 265 7.51 -4.27 24.14
N ASP A 266 8.33 -5.12 23.53
CA ASP A 266 8.18 -6.58 23.47
C ASP A 266 6.86 -7.09 22.86
N SER A 267 6.11 -6.24 22.16
CA SER A 267 4.90 -6.66 21.45
C SER A 267 5.17 -7.28 20.08
N ALA A 268 6.39 -7.10 19.56
CA ALA A 268 6.75 -7.51 18.21
C ALA A 268 8.18 -8.06 18.11
N ILE A 269 8.37 -9.02 17.22
CA ILE A 269 9.69 -9.45 16.75
C ILE A 269 10.05 -8.56 15.56
N PHE A 270 11.25 -7.98 15.59
CA PHE A 270 11.77 -7.17 14.51
C PHE A 270 12.68 -7.99 13.60
N MET A 271 12.80 -7.59 12.33
CA MET A 271 13.58 -8.32 11.33
C MET A 271 15.08 -8.40 11.67
N GLU A 272 15.58 -7.45 12.45
CA GLU A 272 16.97 -7.36 12.90
C GLU A 272 17.20 -7.86 14.34
N ASP A 273 16.18 -8.46 15.00
CA ASP A 273 16.36 -9.03 16.33
C ASP A 273 17.31 -10.24 16.27
N SER A 274 18.24 -10.33 17.22
CA SER A 274 19.11 -11.50 17.36
C SER A 274 18.33 -12.75 17.80
N PRO A 275 18.86 -13.96 17.58
CA PRO A 275 18.24 -15.20 18.08
C PRO A 275 17.95 -15.17 19.59
N GLU A 276 18.83 -14.55 20.37
CA GLU A 276 18.68 -14.39 21.82
C GLU A 276 17.50 -13.46 22.14
N GLU A 277 17.39 -12.35 21.41
CA GLU A 277 16.30 -11.40 21.59
C GLU A 277 14.95 -12.00 21.19
N VAL A 278 14.90 -12.77 20.10
CA VAL A 278 13.69 -13.52 19.71
C VAL A 278 13.29 -14.51 20.80
N LYS A 279 14.24 -15.30 21.34
CA LYS A 279 13.96 -16.24 22.43
C LYS A 279 13.46 -15.53 23.69
N ARG A 280 13.98 -14.35 24.00
CA ARG A 280 13.53 -13.56 25.16
C ARG A 280 12.10 -13.08 25.00
N LYS A 281 11.66 -12.75 23.78
CA LYS A 281 10.33 -12.21 23.51
C LYS A 281 9.23 -13.26 23.40
N ILE A 282 9.58 -14.50 23.03
CA ILE A 282 8.66 -15.65 22.95
C ILE A 282 8.57 -16.37 24.29
#